data_5e65cdf5de5daf65387bfea44de342c8
#
_entry.id   5e65cdf5de5daf65387bfea44de342c8
#
_cell.length_a   1.000
_cell.length_b   1.000
_cell.length_c   1.000
_cell.angle_alpha   90.00
_cell.angle_beta   90.00
_cell.angle_gamma   90.00
#
_symmetry.space_group_name_H-M   'P 1'
#
loop_
_entity.id
_entity.type
_entity.pdbx_description
1 polymer ?
#
loop_
_entity_poly.entity_id
_entity_poly.type
_entity_poly.pdbx_seq_one_letter_code
_entity_poly.pdbx_strand_id
1 'polypeptide(L)'
;LFPLNTYDLSIPMQRKQAIVLRYSYIVIGSPNLSANMACHMFREHDVEKAAYLDIQRIEDAQRALSIAKGLKGEELADMARNMGIMPEVVSLPILTAEVLKAAEKRPNEFLEIYESPNRQYTTILKRALDVGLIEFNPMNGYLYNKQYIGQYEPNVYEYFKKFPDVAEAIDLKSKASLKESEKAMAKEAPTTSRKDVDIENALLKKQLAEMQAKLQDASAKNIRT
;
A
#
# COMPACT_ATOMS: atom_id res chain seq x y z
N LEU A 1 27.28 15.52 -15.71
CA LEU A 1 26.19 16.36 -15.20
C LEU A 1 26.13 17.61 -16.09
N PHE A 2 25.14 17.68 -17.00
CA PHE A 2 24.92 18.91 -17.79
C PHE A 2 24.30 19.97 -16.87
N PRO A 3 24.73 21.25 -16.94
CA PRO A 3 24.15 22.29 -16.12
C PRO A 3 22.66 22.42 -16.45
N LEU A 4 21.81 22.44 -15.42
CA LEU A 4 20.38 22.74 -15.56
C LEU A 4 20.26 24.22 -16.01
N ASN A 5 20.00 24.43 -17.30
CA ASN A 5 19.70 25.76 -17.82
C ASN A 5 18.20 26.01 -17.64
N THR A 6 17.85 26.92 -16.75
CA THR A 6 16.49 27.44 -16.60
C THR A 6 16.32 28.71 -17.43
N TYR A 7 15.19 28.82 -18.13
CA TYR A 7 14.84 30.02 -18.89
C TYR A 7 13.74 30.78 -18.16
N ASP A 8 14.03 32.05 -17.85
CA ASP A 8 13.03 32.95 -17.28
C ASP A 8 12.18 33.55 -18.38
N LEU A 9 10.89 33.20 -18.40
CA LEU A 9 9.95 33.66 -19.44
C LEU A 9 9.57 35.13 -19.33
N SER A 10 9.90 35.80 -18.23
CA SER A 10 9.74 37.25 -18.10
C SER A 10 10.76 38.03 -18.93
N ILE A 11 11.91 37.42 -19.23
CA ILE A 11 12.97 38.00 -20.03
C ILE A 11 12.72 37.74 -21.51
N PRO A 12 12.50 38.77 -22.37
CA PRO A 12 12.08 38.60 -23.76
C PRO A 12 13.01 37.73 -24.60
N MET A 13 14.31 37.77 -24.35
CA MET A 13 15.29 36.96 -25.07
C MET A 13 15.18 35.48 -24.69
N GLN A 14 15.10 35.18 -23.40
CA GLN A 14 14.94 33.80 -22.90
C GLN A 14 13.58 33.21 -23.28
N ARG A 15 12.53 34.02 -23.27
CA ARG A 15 11.21 33.66 -23.74
C ARG A 15 11.23 33.22 -25.20
N LYS A 16 11.92 33.94 -26.09
CA LYS A 16 12.08 33.53 -27.49
C LYS A 16 12.82 32.19 -27.61
N GLN A 17 13.89 32.00 -26.84
CA GLN A 17 14.65 30.75 -26.81
C GLN A 17 13.80 29.58 -26.32
N ALA A 18 13.03 29.79 -25.26
CA ALA A 18 12.12 28.78 -24.71
C ALA A 18 11.03 28.39 -25.72
N ILE A 19 10.47 29.36 -26.47
CA ILE A 19 9.48 29.09 -27.53
C ILE A 19 10.10 28.23 -28.63
N VAL A 20 11.31 28.54 -29.07
CA VAL A 20 12.02 27.74 -30.08
C VAL A 20 12.25 26.31 -29.59
N LEU A 21 12.71 26.15 -28.34
CA LEU A 21 12.93 24.85 -27.73
C LEU A 21 11.63 24.05 -27.59
N ARG A 22 10.53 24.69 -27.21
CA ARG A 22 9.22 24.05 -27.05
C ARG A 22 8.73 23.33 -28.31
N TYR A 23 9.03 23.91 -29.48
CA TYR A 23 8.68 23.31 -30.77
C TYR A 23 9.76 22.41 -31.37
N SER A 24 10.87 22.21 -30.63
CA SER A 24 11.91 21.28 -31.05
C SER A 24 11.57 19.86 -30.59
N TYR A 25 12.19 18.86 -31.25
CA TYR A 25 12.06 17.45 -30.84
C TYR A 25 12.79 17.11 -29.55
N ILE A 26 13.40 18.09 -28.88
CA ILE A 26 14.25 17.90 -27.69
C ILE A 26 13.46 18.12 -26.39
N VAL A 27 12.28 18.74 -26.48
CA VAL A 27 11.46 19.09 -25.30
C VAL A 27 10.33 18.09 -25.08
N ILE A 28 10.21 17.62 -23.84
CA ILE A 28 9.07 16.78 -23.42
C ILE A 28 7.79 17.62 -23.50
N GLY A 29 6.74 17.06 -24.13
CA GLY A 29 5.47 17.76 -24.35
C GLY A 29 5.44 18.65 -25.57
N SER A 30 6.51 18.65 -26.40
CA SER A 30 6.49 19.31 -27.71
C SER A 30 5.40 18.73 -28.61
N PRO A 31 4.58 19.55 -29.26
CA PRO A 31 3.54 19.07 -30.20
C PRO A 31 4.11 18.29 -31.40
N ASN A 32 5.40 18.45 -31.71
CA ASN A 32 6.10 17.77 -32.81
C ASN A 32 6.76 16.44 -32.37
N LEU A 33 6.61 16.04 -31.09
CA LEU A 33 7.25 14.85 -30.55
C LEU A 33 6.36 13.63 -30.76
N SER A 34 6.84 12.62 -31.48
CA SER A 34 6.16 11.32 -31.51
C SER A 34 6.52 10.54 -30.21
N ALA A 35 5.56 9.75 -29.71
CA ALA A 35 5.68 9.01 -28.44
C ALA A 35 6.91 8.08 -28.33
N ASN A 36 7.56 7.76 -29.43
CA ASN A 36 8.69 6.82 -29.51
C ASN A 36 10.09 7.47 -29.53
N MET A 37 10.19 8.78 -29.44
CA MET A 37 11.50 9.44 -29.41
C MET A 37 12.09 9.51 -28.00
N ALA A 38 13.15 8.75 -27.77
CA ALA A 38 13.74 8.50 -26.47
C ALA A 38 14.69 9.60 -25.91
N CYS A 39 14.95 10.68 -26.65
CA CYS A 39 15.94 11.69 -26.25
C CYS A 39 15.29 13.04 -25.90
N HIS A 40 14.75 13.11 -24.68
CA HIS A 40 14.23 14.38 -24.17
C HIS A 40 15.27 15.04 -23.26
N MET A 41 15.90 16.13 -23.71
CA MET A 41 16.90 16.86 -22.93
C MET A 41 16.33 18.02 -22.12
N PHE A 42 15.13 18.49 -22.46
CA PHE A 42 14.50 19.64 -21.83
C PHE A 42 13.06 19.34 -21.44
N ARG A 43 12.63 19.87 -20.33
CA ARG A 43 11.25 19.79 -19.85
C ARG A 43 10.76 21.19 -19.55
N GLU A 44 9.58 21.55 -20.03
CA GLU A 44 8.91 22.76 -19.62
C GLU A 44 8.55 22.67 -18.14
N HIS A 45 9.06 23.60 -17.34
CA HIS A 45 8.77 23.69 -15.91
C HIS A 45 7.76 24.81 -15.68
N ASP A 46 6.51 24.43 -15.53
CA ASP A 46 5.44 25.32 -15.12
C ASP A 46 5.33 25.28 -13.60
N VAL A 47 5.80 26.32 -12.95
CA VAL A 47 5.85 26.43 -11.48
C VAL A 47 4.46 26.40 -10.87
N GLU A 48 3.48 27.06 -11.50
CA GLU A 48 2.10 27.07 -11.01
C GLU A 48 1.48 25.69 -11.11
N LYS A 49 1.64 25.04 -12.27
CA LYS A 49 1.15 23.67 -12.46
C LYS A 49 1.83 22.68 -11.49
N ALA A 50 3.13 22.83 -11.25
CA ALA A 50 3.84 22.01 -10.27
C ALA A 50 3.28 22.22 -8.86
N ALA A 51 3.04 23.47 -8.46
CA ALA A 51 2.45 23.82 -7.18
C ALA A 51 1.02 23.23 -7.02
N TYR A 52 0.20 23.31 -8.07
CA TYR A 52 -1.14 22.68 -8.06
C TYR A 52 -1.06 21.16 -7.89
N LEU A 53 -0.15 20.50 -8.58
CA LEU A 53 0.04 19.06 -8.44
C LEU A 53 0.54 18.66 -7.04
N ASP A 54 1.39 19.48 -6.43
CA ASP A 54 1.85 19.24 -5.06
C ASP A 54 0.72 19.43 -4.04
N ILE A 55 -0.12 20.46 -4.20
CA ILE A 55 -1.31 20.66 -3.37
C ILE A 55 -2.23 19.45 -3.50
N GLN A 56 -2.55 19.02 -4.71
CA GLN A 56 -3.40 17.86 -4.96
C GLN A 56 -2.85 16.58 -4.31
N ARG A 57 -1.53 16.36 -4.39
CA ARG A 57 -0.87 15.24 -3.72
C ARG A 57 -1.05 15.26 -2.20
N ILE A 58 -0.94 16.45 -1.60
CA ILE A 58 -1.12 16.62 -0.15
C ILE A 58 -2.58 16.34 0.24
N GLU A 59 -3.54 16.85 -0.52
CA GLU A 59 -4.96 16.63 -0.30
C GLU A 59 -5.31 15.14 -0.44
N ASP A 60 -4.83 14.49 -1.49
CA ASP A 60 -5.04 13.04 -1.71
C ASP A 60 -4.42 12.20 -0.58
N ALA A 61 -3.23 12.57 -0.10
CA ALA A 61 -2.59 11.90 1.02
C ALA A 61 -3.37 12.07 2.32
N GLN A 62 -3.88 13.27 2.61
CA GLN A 62 -4.73 13.53 3.78
C GLN A 62 -6.05 12.75 3.71
N ARG A 63 -6.68 12.71 2.54
CA ARG A 63 -7.91 11.98 2.29
C ARG A 63 -7.69 10.47 2.47
N ALA A 64 -6.65 9.91 1.88
CA ALA A 64 -6.29 8.50 2.01
C ALA A 64 -6.04 8.11 3.48
N LEU A 65 -5.27 8.91 4.23
CA LEU A 65 -5.02 8.69 5.65
C LEU A 65 -6.28 8.80 6.51
N SER A 66 -7.18 9.74 6.20
CA SER A 66 -8.46 9.88 6.91
C SER A 66 -9.33 8.64 6.73
N ILE A 67 -9.43 8.15 5.50
CA ILE A 67 -10.15 6.92 5.17
C ILE A 67 -9.51 5.72 5.90
N ALA A 68 -8.19 5.57 5.78
CA ALA A 68 -7.46 4.44 6.39
C ALA A 68 -7.63 4.37 7.92
N LYS A 69 -7.66 5.53 8.61
CA LYS A 69 -7.95 5.61 10.06
C LYS A 69 -9.38 5.20 10.41
N GLY A 70 -10.32 5.36 9.49
CA GLY A 70 -11.72 4.98 9.68
C GLY A 70 -11.98 3.48 9.51
N LEU A 71 -11.11 2.76 8.78
CA LEU A 71 -11.28 1.33 8.49
C LEU A 71 -11.12 0.48 9.75
N LYS A 72 -12.01 -0.48 9.94
CA LYS A 72 -12.01 -1.38 11.12
C LYS A 72 -12.43 -2.80 10.73
N GLY A 73 -11.95 -3.78 11.48
CA GLY A 73 -12.37 -5.17 11.35
C GLY A 73 -12.20 -5.73 9.94
N GLU A 74 -13.29 -6.25 9.37
CA GLU A 74 -13.27 -6.85 8.01
C GLU A 74 -12.89 -5.84 6.93
N GLU A 75 -13.33 -4.58 7.02
CA GLU A 75 -13.00 -3.56 6.01
C GLU A 75 -11.50 -3.25 5.96
N LEU A 76 -10.83 -3.25 7.12
CA LEU A 76 -9.38 -3.08 7.21
C LEU A 76 -8.66 -4.26 6.58
N ALA A 77 -9.09 -5.49 6.88
CA ALA A 77 -8.53 -6.71 6.32
C ALA A 77 -8.71 -6.77 4.79
N ASP A 78 -9.88 -6.37 4.31
CA ASP A 78 -10.19 -6.32 2.87
C ASP A 78 -9.34 -5.29 2.14
N MET A 79 -9.20 -4.11 2.73
CA MET A 79 -8.34 -3.08 2.15
C MET A 79 -6.88 -3.53 2.12
N ALA A 80 -6.42 -4.18 3.17
CA ALA A 80 -5.08 -4.77 3.22
C ALA A 80 -4.87 -5.78 2.10
N ARG A 81 -5.81 -6.75 1.91
CA ARG A 81 -5.75 -7.70 0.79
C ARG A 81 -5.71 -7.00 -0.57
N ASN A 82 -6.54 -5.98 -0.74
CA ASN A 82 -6.57 -5.21 -1.99
C ASN A 82 -5.26 -4.47 -2.25
N MET A 83 -4.53 -4.10 -1.21
CA MET A 83 -3.17 -3.54 -1.29
C MET A 83 -2.06 -4.59 -1.35
N GLY A 84 -2.39 -5.89 -1.38
CA GLY A 84 -1.42 -6.99 -1.41
C GLY A 84 -0.79 -7.32 -0.07
N ILE A 85 -1.39 -6.87 1.04
CA ILE A 85 -0.97 -7.19 2.41
C ILE A 85 -1.81 -8.38 2.89
N MET A 86 -1.17 -9.42 3.40
CA MET A 86 -1.86 -10.61 3.91
C MET A 86 -2.30 -10.40 5.37
N PRO A 87 -3.60 -10.21 5.65
CA PRO A 87 -4.07 -9.91 7.01
C PRO A 87 -3.98 -11.11 7.95
N GLU A 88 -3.94 -12.34 7.44
CA GLU A 88 -3.89 -13.56 8.24
C GLU A 88 -2.56 -13.78 8.95
N VAL A 89 -1.48 -13.19 8.43
CA VAL A 89 -0.10 -13.42 8.91
C VAL A 89 0.31 -12.41 9.97
N VAL A 90 -0.42 -11.29 10.08
CA VAL A 90 -0.02 -10.16 10.95
C VAL A 90 -1.06 -9.86 12.02
N SER A 91 -0.61 -9.38 13.18
CA SER A 91 -1.53 -8.92 14.22
C SER A 91 -2.26 -7.63 13.82
N LEU A 92 -3.44 -7.41 14.38
CA LEU A 92 -4.27 -6.24 14.07
C LEU A 92 -3.54 -4.88 14.18
N PRO A 93 -2.70 -4.61 15.19
CA PRO A 93 -1.92 -3.37 15.23
C PRO A 93 -0.92 -3.23 14.08
N ILE A 94 -0.26 -4.32 13.70
CA ILE A 94 0.68 -4.32 12.58
C ILE A 94 -0.07 -4.11 11.27
N LEU A 95 -1.20 -4.79 11.07
CA LEU A 95 -2.05 -4.62 9.91
C LEU A 95 -2.52 -3.17 9.76
N THR A 96 -2.98 -2.57 10.84
CA THR A 96 -3.38 -1.15 10.86
C THR A 96 -2.21 -0.24 10.46
N ALA A 97 -1.02 -0.48 11.03
CA ALA A 97 0.17 0.30 10.71
C ALA A 97 0.58 0.15 9.23
N GLU A 98 0.52 -1.05 8.67
CA GLU A 98 0.87 -1.29 7.26
C GLU A 98 -0.13 -0.64 6.29
N VAL A 99 -1.43 -0.69 6.59
CA VAL A 99 -2.47 0.00 5.78
C VAL A 99 -2.30 1.52 5.86
N LEU A 100 -1.99 2.08 7.04
CA LEU A 100 -1.70 3.51 7.19
C LEU A 100 -0.45 3.93 6.41
N LYS A 101 0.63 3.14 6.47
CA LYS A 101 1.85 3.37 5.68
C LYS A 101 1.58 3.28 4.17
N ALA A 102 0.73 2.36 3.73
CA ALA A 102 0.35 2.24 2.33
C ALA A 102 -0.45 3.48 1.86
N ALA A 103 -1.40 3.96 2.67
CA ALA A 103 -2.16 5.18 2.40
C ALA A 103 -1.25 6.43 2.34
N GLU A 104 -0.22 6.51 3.19
CA GLU A 104 0.75 7.61 3.20
C GLU A 104 1.68 7.58 1.98
N LYS A 105 2.25 6.41 1.67
CA LYS A 105 3.26 6.26 0.61
C LYS A 105 2.66 6.25 -0.80
N ARG A 106 1.46 5.71 -0.96
CA ARG A 106 0.79 5.48 -2.24
C ARG A 106 -0.68 5.94 -2.18
N PRO A 107 -0.93 7.24 -1.89
CA PRO A 107 -2.29 7.74 -1.67
C PRO A 107 -3.19 7.54 -2.89
N ASN A 108 -2.69 7.78 -4.10
CA ASN A 108 -3.47 7.65 -5.32
C ASN A 108 -3.91 6.20 -5.56
N GLU A 109 -3.01 5.22 -5.40
CA GLU A 109 -3.33 3.80 -5.51
C GLU A 109 -4.34 3.38 -4.44
N PHE A 110 -4.16 3.87 -3.20
CA PHE A 110 -5.10 3.60 -2.12
C PHE A 110 -6.51 4.14 -2.42
N LEU A 111 -6.61 5.38 -2.89
CA LEU A 111 -7.88 6.01 -3.25
C LEU A 111 -8.52 5.33 -4.45
N GLU A 112 -7.75 4.98 -5.48
CA GLU A 112 -8.23 4.26 -6.66
C GLU A 112 -8.86 2.92 -6.28
N ILE A 113 -8.21 2.15 -5.40
CA ILE A 113 -8.74 0.88 -4.89
C ILE A 113 -10.00 1.12 -4.06
N TYR A 114 -9.97 2.11 -3.15
CA TYR A 114 -11.06 2.37 -2.24
C TYR A 114 -12.32 2.86 -2.95
N GLU A 115 -12.18 3.73 -3.94
CA GLU A 115 -13.26 4.35 -4.71
C GLU A 115 -13.68 3.54 -5.93
N SER A 116 -12.98 2.45 -6.22
CA SER A 116 -13.29 1.58 -7.36
C SER A 116 -14.74 1.08 -7.31
N PRO A 117 -15.50 1.24 -8.39
CA PRO A 117 -16.87 0.69 -8.47
C PRO A 117 -16.90 -0.84 -8.38
N ASN A 118 -15.76 -1.48 -8.65
CA ASN A 118 -15.63 -2.94 -8.58
C ASN A 118 -14.99 -3.41 -7.26
N ARG A 119 -14.77 -2.51 -6.27
CA ARG A 119 -14.10 -2.83 -5.00
C ARG A 119 -14.65 -4.10 -4.34
N GLN A 120 -15.98 -4.25 -4.32
CA GLN A 120 -16.63 -5.40 -3.73
C GLN A 120 -16.24 -6.70 -4.45
N TYR A 121 -16.24 -6.70 -5.77
CA TYR A 121 -15.88 -7.88 -6.57
C TYR A 121 -14.38 -8.21 -6.47
N THR A 122 -13.53 -7.19 -6.43
CA THR A 122 -12.09 -7.36 -6.17
C THR A 122 -11.86 -8.04 -4.83
N THR A 123 -12.57 -7.60 -3.79
CA THR A 123 -12.47 -8.19 -2.45
C THR A 123 -12.92 -9.65 -2.43
N ILE A 124 -14.07 -9.96 -3.05
CA ILE A 124 -14.58 -11.33 -3.17
C ILE A 124 -13.57 -12.22 -3.90
N LEU A 125 -13.05 -11.75 -5.03
CA LEU A 125 -12.07 -12.50 -5.82
C LEU A 125 -10.80 -12.79 -5.03
N LYS A 126 -10.21 -11.78 -4.38
CA LYS A 126 -8.98 -11.96 -3.60
C LYS A 126 -9.17 -12.87 -2.41
N ARG A 127 -10.27 -12.73 -1.65
CA ARG A 127 -10.62 -13.67 -0.59
C ARG A 127 -10.76 -15.11 -1.09
N ALA A 128 -11.45 -15.29 -2.22
CA ALA A 128 -11.66 -16.60 -2.79
C ALA A 128 -10.37 -17.26 -3.31
N LEU A 129 -9.42 -16.45 -3.79
CA LEU A 129 -8.07 -16.91 -4.15
C LEU A 129 -7.27 -17.32 -2.91
N ASP A 130 -7.31 -16.52 -1.84
CA ASP A 130 -6.58 -16.79 -0.59
C ASP A 130 -7.01 -18.11 0.05
N VAL A 131 -8.31 -18.45 -0.01
CA VAL A 131 -8.83 -19.72 0.53
C VAL A 131 -8.86 -20.85 -0.50
N GLY A 132 -8.39 -20.65 -1.73
CA GLY A 132 -8.34 -21.65 -2.77
C GLY A 132 -9.70 -22.06 -3.34
N LEU A 133 -10.75 -21.25 -3.15
CA LEU A 133 -12.07 -21.48 -3.77
C LEU A 133 -12.06 -21.14 -5.26
N ILE A 134 -11.28 -20.15 -5.64
CA ILE A 134 -10.98 -19.80 -7.03
C ILE A 134 -9.51 -20.10 -7.25
N GLU A 135 -9.22 -20.79 -8.34
CA GLU A 135 -7.88 -21.10 -8.79
C GLU A 135 -7.51 -20.18 -9.95
N PHE A 136 -6.30 -19.64 -9.94
CA PHE A 136 -5.76 -18.89 -11.06
C PHE A 136 -4.69 -19.70 -11.77
N ASN A 137 -4.87 -19.88 -13.06
CA ASN A 137 -3.88 -20.50 -13.94
C ASN A 137 -3.53 -19.54 -15.07
N PRO A 138 -2.24 -19.18 -15.28
CA PRO A 138 -1.84 -18.24 -16.34
C PRO A 138 -2.33 -18.63 -17.74
N MET A 139 -2.48 -19.93 -18.02
CA MET A 139 -2.96 -20.45 -19.29
C MET A 139 -4.49 -20.46 -19.42
N ASN A 140 -5.18 -20.80 -18.31
CA ASN A 140 -6.61 -21.06 -18.30
C ASN A 140 -7.44 -19.96 -17.62
N GLY A 141 -6.78 -18.93 -17.08
CA GLY A 141 -7.46 -17.87 -16.33
C GLY A 141 -7.98 -18.31 -14.97
N TYR A 142 -9.08 -17.71 -14.54
CA TYR A 142 -9.73 -17.96 -13.25
C TYR A 142 -10.75 -19.09 -13.38
N LEU A 143 -10.68 -20.02 -12.42
CA LEU A 143 -11.54 -21.22 -12.37
C LEU A 143 -12.25 -21.27 -11.02
N TYR A 144 -13.56 -21.48 -11.03
CA TYR A 144 -14.38 -21.78 -9.87
C TYR A 144 -15.05 -23.15 -10.04
N ASN A 145 -14.82 -24.08 -9.12
CA ASN A 145 -15.28 -25.48 -9.23
C ASN A 145 -14.90 -26.13 -10.58
N LYS A 146 -13.68 -25.86 -11.09
CA LYS A 146 -13.17 -26.29 -12.41
C LYS A 146 -13.91 -25.67 -13.60
N GLN A 147 -14.81 -24.73 -13.38
CA GLN A 147 -15.50 -24.00 -14.42
C GLN A 147 -14.77 -22.66 -14.66
N TYR A 148 -14.53 -22.33 -15.93
CA TYR A 148 -13.94 -21.06 -16.32
C TYR A 148 -14.87 -19.88 -16.03
N ILE A 149 -14.36 -18.86 -15.34
CA ILE A 149 -15.10 -17.65 -14.98
C ILE A 149 -14.51 -16.36 -15.58
N GLY A 150 -13.29 -16.40 -16.08
CA GLY A 150 -12.67 -15.26 -16.76
C GLY A 150 -11.17 -15.40 -16.95
N GLN A 151 -10.63 -14.77 -17.98
CA GLN A 151 -9.18 -14.75 -18.26
C GLN A 151 -8.44 -13.74 -17.39
N TYR A 152 -9.04 -12.59 -17.16
CA TYR A 152 -8.50 -11.45 -16.41
C TYR A 152 -9.51 -11.02 -15.34
N GLU A 153 -9.05 -10.29 -14.33
CA GLU A 153 -9.90 -9.78 -13.24
C GLU A 153 -11.16 -9.05 -13.74
N PRO A 154 -11.10 -8.13 -14.74
CA PRO A 154 -12.30 -7.47 -15.25
C PRO A 154 -13.36 -8.45 -15.77
N ASN A 155 -12.96 -9.55 -16.43
CA ASN A 155 -13.89 -10.56 -16.91
C ASN A 155 -14.58 -11.29 -15.74
N VAL A 156 -13.85 -11.54 -14.64
CA VAL A 156 -14.42 -12.14 -13.43
C VAL A 156 -15.42 -11.18 -12.78
N TYR A 157 -15.15 -9.87 -12.78
CA TYR A 157 -16.09 -8.87 -12.26
C TYR A 157 -17.38 -8.82 -13.08
N GLU A 158 -17.28 -8.92 -14.42
CA GLU A 158 -18.44 -9.03 -15.29
C GLU A 158 -19.22 -10.33 -15.03
N TYR A 159 -18.53 -11.45 -14.81
CA TYR A 159 -19.14 -12.71 -14.42
C TYR A 159 -19.91 -12.56 -13.10
N PHE A 160 -19.33 -11.94 -12.07
CA PHE A 160 -20.00 -11.71 -10.80
C PHE A 160 -21.20 -10.76 -10.91
N LYS A 161 -21.12 -9.73 -11.78
CA LYS A 161 -22.28 -8.87 -12.07
C LYS A 161 -23.41 -9.62 -12.76
N LYS A 162 -23.06 -10.54 -13.64
CA LYS A 162 -24.03 -11.36 -14.38
C LYS A 162 -24.67 -12.45 -13.51
N PHE A 163 -23.92 -12.97 -12.56
CA PHE A 163 -24.35 -14.05 -11.66
C PHE A 163 -24.14 -13.65 -10.18
N PRO A 164 -24.97 -12.74 -9.64
CA PRO A 164 -24.81 -12.23 -8.28
C PRO A 164 -24.96 -13.31 -7.22
N ASP A 165 -25.83 -14.30 -7.43
CA ASP A 165 -26.01 -15.42 -6.50
C ASP A 165 -24.72 -16.24 -6.33
N VAL A 166 -23.96 -16.42 -7.42
CA VAL A 166 -22.66 -17.11 -7.38
C VAL A 166 -21.62 -16.29 -6.63
N ALA A 167 -21.60 -14.97 -6.87
CA ALA A 167 -20.68 -14.06 -6.17
C ALA A 167 -20.95 -14.06 -4.66
N GLU A 168 -22.22 -14.03 -4.25
CA GLU A 168 -22.62 -14.09 -2.84
C GLU A 168 -22.27 -15.44 -2.21
N ALA A 169 -22.52 -16.54 -2.91
CA ALA A 169 -22.15 -17.87 -2.44
C ALA A 169 -20.62 -18.04 -2.25
N ILE A 170 -19.82 -17.45 -3.14
CA ILE A 170 -18.35 -17.42 -3.04
C ILE A 170 -17.94 -16.58 -1.84
N ASP A 171 -18.53 -15.39 -1.65
CA ASP A 171 -18.21 -14.49 -0.53
C ASP A 171 -18.50 -15.14 0.82
N LEU A 172 -19.68 -15.75 0.97
CA LEU A 172 -20.05 -16.48 2.19
C LEU A 172 -19.11 -17.64 2.51
N LYS A 173 -18.78 -18.46 1.50
CA LYS A 173 -17.85 -19.59 1.68
C LYS A 173 -16.45 -19.12 2.03
N SER A 174 -15.94 -18.09 1.34
CA SER A 174 -14.61 -17.55 1.61
C SER A 174 -14.50 -16.95 3.02
N LYS A 175 -15.51 -16.21 3.47
CA LYS A 175 -15.59 -15.71 4.84
C LYS A 175 -15.64 -16.81 5.89
N ALA A 176 -16.39 -17.88 5.64
CA ALA A 176 -16.47 -19.02 6.56
C ALA A 176 -15.11 -19.72 6.68
N SER A 177 -14.44 -20.00 5.56
CA SER A 177 -13.13 -20.66 5.53
C SER A 177 -12.05 -19.81 6.22
N LEU A 178 -12.04 -18.48 6.03
CA LEU A 178 -11.11 -17.57 6.73
C LEU A 178 -11.32 -17.60 8.24
N LYS A 179 -12.57 -17.58 8.71
CA LYS A 179 -12.88 -17.66 10.15
C LYS A 179 -12.48 -19.00 10.77
N GLU A 180 -12.52 -20.08 9.99
CA GLU A 180 -12.06 -21.41 10.45
C GLU A 180 -10.53 -21.45 10.53
N SER A 181 -9.82 -20.90 9.55
CA SER A 181 -8.35 -20.81 9.56
C SER A 181 -7.84 -19.94 10.68
N GLU A 182 -8.46 -18.78 10.95
CA GLU A 182 -8.12 -17.91 12.09
C GLU A 182 -8.29 -18.64 13.42
N LYS A 183 -9.38 -19.41 13.59
CA LYS A 183 -9.61 -20.22 14.81
C LYS A 183 -8.60 -21.36 14.96
N ALA A 184 -8.16 -21.96 13.86
CA ALA A 184 -7.15 -23.01 13.87
C ALA A 184 -5.78 -22.43 14.27
N MET A 185 -5.38 -21.32 13.67
CA MET A 185 -4.13 -20.60 14.01
C MET A 185 -4.12 -20.08 15.45
N ALA A 186 -5.26 -19.60 15.95
CA ALA A 186 -5.37 -19.16 17.35
C ALA A 186 -5.24 -20.33 18.36
N LYS A 187 -5.52 -21.57 17.93
CA LYS A 187 -5.33 -22.78 18.74
C LYS A 187 -3.90 -23.33 18.67
N GLU A 188 -3.20 -23.09 17.56
CA GLU A 188 -1.82 -23.54 17.36
C GLU A 188 -0.78 -22.48 17.74
N ALA A 189 -1.19 -21.24 17.99
CA ALA A 189 -0.28 -20.24 18.57
C ALA A 189 0.29 -20.83 19.86
N PRO A 190 1.64 -21.02 19.97
CA PRO A 190 2.23 -21.50 21.19
C PRO A 190 1.79 -20.53 22.28
N THR A 191 1.07 -21.04 23.27
CA THR A 191 0.83 -20.37 24.53
C THR A 191 2.21 -20.16 25.16
N THR A 192 2.91 -19.10 24.72
CA THR A 192 4.00 -18.55 25.51
C THR A 192 3.33 -18.23 26.82
N SER A 193 3.51 -19.13 27.75
CA SER A 193 2.86 -19.11 29.04
C SER A 193 3.10 -17.71 29.62
N ARG A 194 2.06 -17.06 30.15
CA ARG A 194 2.24 -15.81 30.93
C ARG A 194 3.40 -15.93 31.91
N LYS A 195 3.69 -17.14 32.36
CA LYS A 195 4.84 -17.48 33.21
C LYS A 195 6.19 -17.22 32.54
N ASP A 196 6.33 -17.47 31.22
CA ASP A 196 7.61 -17.27 30.50
C ASP A 196 7.87 -15.78 30.27
N VAL A 197 6.81 -15.01 29.98
CA VAL A 197 6.89 -13.53 29.87
C VAL A 197 7.16 -12.91 31.24
N ASP A 198 6.57 -13.43 32.32
CA ASP A 198 6.81 -12.96 33.68
C ASP A 198 8.23 -13.29 34.17
N ILE A 199 8.79 -14.44 33.78
CA ILE A 199 10.18 -14.83 34.08
C ILE A 199 11.15 -13.92 33.30
N GLU A 200 10.91 -13.65 32.01
CA GLU A 200 11.74 -12.77 31.19
C GLU A 200 11.70 -11.32 31.71
N ASN A 201 10.52 -10.82 32.08
CA ASN A 201 10.36 -9.50 32.70
C ASN A 201 11.05 -9.40 34.04
N ALA A 202 11.04 -10.47 34.84
CA ALA A 202 11.75 -10.51 36.14
C ALA A 202 13.28 -10.51 35.91
N LEU A 203 13.77 -11.23 34.90
CA LEU A 203 15.19 -11.26 34.55
C LEU A 203 15.68 -9.89 34.05
N LEU A 204 14.91 -9.23 33.17
CA LEU A 204 15.19 -7.90 32.65
C LEU A 204 15.22 -6.85 33.77
N LYS A 205 14.27 -6.91 34.73
CA LYS A 205 14.26 -6.03 35.90
C LYS A 205 15.50 -6.22 36.78
N LYS A 206 15.94 -7.48 36.95
CA LYS A 206 17.17 -7.79 37.70
C LYS A 206 18.41 -7.23 37.03
N GLN A 207 18.54 -7.38 35.70
CA GLN A 207 19.65 -6.81 34.94
C GLN A 207 19.67 -5.28 34.98
N LEU A 208 18.50 -4.63 34.93
CA LEU A 208 18.38 -3.18 35.06
C LEU A 208 18.83 -2.69 36.45
N ALA A 209 18.44 -3.39 37.51
CA ALA A 209 18.86 -3.06 38.87
C ALA A 209 20.39 -3.24 39.06
N GLU A 210 20.99 -4.29 38.48
CA GLU A 210 22.44 -4.50 38.55
C GLU A 210 23.21 -3.43 37.73
N MET A 211 22.71 -2.99 36.59
CA MET A 211 23.31 -1.89 35.85
C MET A 211 23.19 -0.56 36.56
N GLN A 212 22.05 -0.28 37.19
CA GLN A 212 21.88 0.93 38.02
C GLN A 212 22.82 0.96 39.23
N ALA A 213 23.00 -0.17 39.91
CA ALA A 213 23.95 -0.29 41.01
C ALA A 213 25.40 -0.04 40.55
N LYS A 214 25.82 -0.60 39.41
CA LYS A 214 27.16 -0.37 38.83
C LYS A 214 27.37 1.10 38.42
N LEU A 215 26.34 1.78 37.93
CA LEU A 215 26.41 3.19 37.61
C LEU A 215 26.53 4.07 38.87
N GLN A 216 25.82 3.72 39.95
CA GLN A 216 25.95 4.42 41.22
C GLN A 216 27.33 4.25 41.85
N ASP A 217 27.89 3.04 41.83
CA ASP A 217 29.24 2.77 42.29
C ASP A 217 30.33 3.47 41.45
N ALA A 218 30.15 3.56 40.15
CA ALA A 218 31.04 4.28 39.27
C ALA A 218 30.98 5.79 39.53
N SER A 219 29.81 6.35 39.77
CA SER A 219 29.64 7.78 40.10
C SER A 219 30.21 8.12 41.47
N ALA A 220 30.09 7.23 42.45
CA ALA A 220 30.66 7.41 43.80
C ALA A 220 32.20 7.37 43.81
N LYS A 221 32.82 6.60 42.93
CA LYS A 221 34.28 6.58 42.76
C LYS A 221 34.85 7.83 42.10
N ASN A 222 34.10 8.45 41.18
CA ASN A 222 34.53 9.67 40.48
C ASN A 222 34.42 10.96 41.32
N ILE A 223 33.76 10.91 42.50
CA ILE A 223 33.62 12.08 43.38
C ILE A 223 34.75 12.08 44.45
N ARG A 224 35.55 11.01 44.56
CA ARG A 224 36.62 10.87 45.55
C ARG A 224 38.04 11.08 45.00
N THR A 225 38.18 11.49 43.75
CA THR A 225 39.43 11.96 43.14
C THR A 225 39.33 13.45 42.87
#